data_b205013c7fa68358e1031a0812400591
#
_entry.id   b205013c7fa68358e1031a0812400591
#
_cell.length_a   1.000
_cell.length_b   1.000
_cell.length_c   1.000
_cell.angle_alpha   90.00
_cell.angle_beta   90.00
_cell.angle_gamma   90.00
#
_symmetry.space_group_name_H-M   'P 1'
#
loop_
_entity.id
_entity.type
_entity.pdbx_description
1 polymer ?
#
loop_
_entity_poly.entity_id
_entity_poly.type
_entity_poly.pdbx_seq_one_letter_code
_entity_poly.pdbx_strand_id
1 'polypeptide(L)'
;MKKFITYIIVIGVLCSCEKVIPFTGDVTQPKLVVNSLFDAENPWNVNVSQSLSVIDTGTLSFVENAVVLIKDNQDNIVETLYYDSNWRYSGNLYPQVGQEYRIEATADGFTPVSAVNNLPSPITIPNVDTATTTINNEQRFEMSVTINDPAGVSNYYLISVHAGGWFDEEIWNGSSWEFDSSFYDFAVPILVNDPIFENYGSDRWENKGIFTDFSFDGQSRTIDIAIGIDDLGEKFSDLDFLEVRIFNITEAAYLYLSLIHI
;
A
#
# COMPACT_ATOMS: atom_id res chain seq x y z
N MET A 1 17.00 -57.08 17.18
CA MET A 1 18.08 -56.37 16.45
C MET A 1 17.54 -55.46 15.32
N LYS A 2 16.70 -55.93 14.41
CA LYS A 2 16.20 -55.09 13.29
C LYS A 2 15.50 -53.80 13.76
N LYS A 3 14.62 -53.84 14.77
CA LYS A 3 13.93 -52.65 15.31
C LYS A 3 14.89 -51.64 15.98
N PHE A 4 15.96 -52.14 16.60
CA PHE A 4 16.95 -51.26 17.24
C PHE A 4 17.78 -50.45 16.20
N ILE A 5 18.12 -51.12 15.09
CA ILE A 5 18.81 -50.45 13.96
C ILE A 5 17.93 -49.39 13.32
N THR A 6 16.62 -49.61 13.18
CA THR A 6 15.67 -48.66 12.66
C THR A 6 15.61 -47.39 13.53
N TYR A 7 15.60 -47.53 14.85
CA TYR A 7 15.62 -46.36 15.76
C TYR A 7 16.92 -45.54 15.66
N ILE A 8 18.07 -46.23 15.51
CA ILE A 8 19.37 -45.51 15.34
C ILE A 8 19.39 -44.75 14.03
N ILE A 9 18.85 -45.30 12.94
CA ILE A 9 18.77 -44.61 11.65
C ILE A 9 17.83 -43.39 11.73
N VAL A 10 16.68 -43.51 12.40
CA VAL A 10 15.73 -42.41 12.57
C VAL A 10 16.34 -41.25 13.41
N ILE A 11 17.08 -41.59 14.49
CA ILE A 11 17.76 -40.56 15.31
C ILE A 11 18.90 -39.91 14.53
N GLY A 12 19.60 -40.61 13.66
CA GLY A 12 20.67 -40.06 12.82
C GLY A 12 20.16 -39.05 11.76
N VAL A 13 18.94 -39.22 11.28
CA VAL A 13 18.32 -38.27 10.30
C VAL A 13 17.84 -36.98 10.95
N LEU A 14 17.60 -36.96 12.28
CA LEU A 14 17.17 -35.77 13.01
C LEU A 14 18.31 -34.84 13.41
N CYS A 15 19.58 -35.20 13.21
CA CYS A 15 20.73 -34.32 13.37
C CYS A 15 20.92 -33.47 12.08
N SER A 16 19.96 -32.61 11.77
CA SER A 16 20.15 -31.55 10.77
C SER A 16 21.11 -30.52 11.36
N CYS A 17 22.36 -30.51 10.89
CA CYS A 17 23.30 -29.47 11.21
C CYS A 17 22.89 -28.20 10.43
N GLU A 18 22.33 -27.23 11.10
CA GLU A 18 22.12 -25.89 10.58
C GLU A 18 23.51 -25.20 10.52
N LYS A 19 23.98 -24.89 9.33
CA LYS A 19 25.21 -24.14 9.15
C LYS A 19 24.86 -22.64 9.01
N VAL A 20 25.12 -21.89 10.05
CA VAL A 20 25.08 -20.43 9.97
C VAL A 20 26.17 -19.95 9.01
N ILE A 21 25.81 -19.36 7.90
CA ILE A 21 26.72 -18.72 6.96
C ILE A 21 26.88 -17.27 7.45
N PRO A 22 28.05 -16.88 7.99
CA PRO A 22 28.25 -15.49 8.38
C PRO A 22 28.23 -14.60 7.13
N PHE A 23 27.49 -13.49 7.18
CA PHE A 23 27.57 -12.46 6.17
C PHE A 23 28.92 -11.74 6.30
N THR A 24 29.72 -11.79 5.24
CA THR A 24 31.07 -11.18 5.18
C THR A 24 31.13 -9.94 4.31
N GLY A 25 30.00 -9.32 4.00
CA GLY A 25 29.92 -8.08 3.21
C GLY A 25 30.45 -6.88 4.00
N ASP A 26 30.92 -5.88 3.27
CA ASP A 26 31.34 -4.61 3.87
C ASP A 26 30.15 -3.86 4.47
N VAL A 27 30.35 -3.23 5.62
CA VAL A 27 29.37 -2.33 6.22
C VAL A 27 29.33 -1.05 5.37
N THR A 28 28.20 -0.82 4.70
CA THR A 28 27.99 0.41 3.93
C THR A 28 27.59 1.56 4.84
N GLN A 29 28.10 2.76 4.53
CA GLN A 29 27.67 3.97 5.24
C GLN A 29 26.17 4.19 5.02
N PRO A 30 25.39 4.58 6.05
CA PRO A 30 23.99 4.90 5.91
C PRO A 30 23.77 5.95 4.83
N LYS A 31 22.72 5.77 4.03
CA LYS A 31 22.27 6.70 3.00
C LYS A 31 20.95 7.33 3.42
N LEU A 32 20.73 8.56 2.99
CA LEU A 32 19.43 9.20 3.13
C LEU A 32 18.40 8.45 2.26
N VAL A 33 17.23 8.22 2.79
CA VAL A 33 16.10 7.55 2.11
C VAL A 33 14.89 8.46 2.20
N VAL A 34 14.24 8.70 1.07
CA VAL A 34 13.03 9.52 0.96
C VAL A 34 11.90 8.66 0.44
N ASN A 35 10.79 8.64 1.17
CA ASN A 35 9.56 7.98 0.79
C ASN A 35 8.39 8.97 0.79
N SER A 36 7.66 9.04 -0.31
CA SER A 36 6.43 9.81 -0.44
C SER A 36 5.48 9.10 -1.40
N LEU A 37 4.26 8.90 -0.95
CA LEU A 37 3.12 8.62 -1.82
C LEU A 37 2.22 9.84 -1.74
N PHE A 38 1.91 10.44 -2.88
CA PHE A 38 1.15 11.67 -2.94
C PHE A 38 -0.02 11.58 -3.92
N ASP A 39 -1.07 12.30 -3.62
CA ASP A 39 -2.31 12.41 -4.39
C ASP A 39 -2.80 13.87 -4.43
N ALA A 40 -3.92 14.13 -5.11
CA ALA A 40 -4.48 15.47 -5.20
C ALA A 40 -5.38 15.85 -4.01
N GLU A 41 -5.71 14.93 -3.13
CA GLU A 41 -6.67 15.12 -2.04
C GLU A 41 -5.98 15.45 -0.71
N ASN A 42 -4.69 15.12 -0.61
CA ASN A 42 -3.89 15.32 0.59
C ASN A 42 -2.74 16.31 0.36
N PRO A 43 -2.35 17.10 1.36
CA PRO A 43 -1.14 17.93 1.26
C PRO A 43 0.12 17.06 1.24
N TRP A 44 1.23 17.65 0.80
CA TRP A 44 2.52 16.96 0.75
C TRP A 44 2.89 16.30 2.08
N ASN A 45 3.33 15.04 1.99
CA ASN A 45 3.79 14.24 3.11
C ASN A 45 4.97 13.37 2.70
N VAL A 46 6.10 13.54 3.37
CA VAL A 46 7.37 12.89 3.03
C VAL A 46 8.02 12.32 4.29
N ASN A 47 8.39 11.05 4.25
CA ASN A 47 9.22 10.44 5.29
C ASN A 47 10.70 10.48 4.86
N VAL A 48 11.55 10.91 5.77
CA VAL A 48 13.01 10.90 5.58
C VAL A 48 13.65 10.04 6.65
N SER A 49 14.38 9.02 6.21
CA SER A 49 15.05 8.06 7.08
C SER A 49 16.47 7.79 6.59
N GLN A 50 17.22 7.01 7.35
CA GLN A 50 18.50 6.48 6.89
C GLN A 50 18.41 4.98 6.61
N SER A 51 19.15 4.53 5.59
CA SER A 51 19.23 3.10 5.27
C SER A 51 19.96 2.33 6.38
N LEU A 52 19.50 1.10 6.61
CA LEU A 52 20.19 0.15 7.49
C LEU A 52 21.12 -0.76 6.67
N SER A 53 22.24 -1.16 7.26
CA SER A 53 23.05 -2.24 6.70
C SER A 53 22.31 -3.57 6.86
N VAL A 54 22.52 -4.52 5.93
CA VAL A 54 21.93 -5.87 5.99
C VAL A 54 22.26 -6.62 7.28
N ILE A 55 23.39 -6.28 7.91
CA ILE A 55 23.84 -6.89 9.18
C ILE A 55 23.38 -6.11 10.40
N ASP A 56 22.73 -4.97 10.22
CA ASP A 56 22.25 -4.14 11.31
C ASP A 56 20.88 -4.67 11.76
N THR A 57 20.76 -5.00 13.03
CA THR A 57 19.52 -5.44 13.67
C THR A 57 18.77 -4.30 14.35
N GLY A 58 19.23 -3.07 14.15
CA GLY A 58 18.61 -1.87 14.68
C GLY A 58 17.25 -1.55 14.08
N THR A 59 16.53 -0.64 14.69
CA THR A 59 15.30 -0.08 14.16
C THR A 59 15.58 1.01 13.13
N LEU A 60 14.65 1.23 12.21
CA LEU A 60 14.71 2.33 11.25
C LEU A 60 14.83 3.66 12.00
N SER A 61 15.84 4.46 11.64
CA SER A 61 16.04 5.80 12.20
C SER A 61 15.54 6.86 11.23
N PHE A 62 14.69 7.75 11.73
CA PHE A 62 14.21 8.90 10.97
C PHE A 62 15.18 10.08 11.12
N VAL A 63 15.27 10.91 10.09
CA VAL A 63 16.11 12.11 10.05
C VAL A 63 15.19 13.32 10.24
N GLU A 64 15.28 13.95 11.41
CA GLU A 64 14.36 15.02 11.84
C GLU A 64 14.83 16.43 11.43
N ASN A 65 16.09 16.57 11.03
CA ASN A 65 16.72 17.84 10.69
C ASN A 65 17.06 17.98 9.20
N ALA A 66 16.36 17.25 8.34
CA ALA A 66 16.52 17.39 6.91
C ALA A 66 15.84 18.66 6.38
N VAL A 67 16.39 19.22 5.32
CA VAL A 67 15.70 20.20 4.49
C VAL A 67 15.03 19.45 3.35
N VAL A 68 13.71 19.52 3.28
CA VAL A 68 12.89 18.83 2.25
C VAL A 68 12.18 19.86 1.40
N LEU A 69 12.45 19.83 0.10
CA LEU A 69 11.93 20.77 -0.89
C LEU A 69 11.07 20.02 -1.91
N ILE A 70 9.92 20.59 -2.22
CA ILE A 70 9.11 20.22 -3.39
C ILE A 70 9.43 21.24 -4.49
N LYS A 71 9.81 20.76 -5.67
CA LYS A 71 10.10 21.61 -6.83
C LYS A 71 9.23 21.21 -8.02
N ASP A 72 8.96 22.18 -8.89
CA ASP A 72 8.29 21.94 -10.16
C ASP A 72 9.27 21.44 -11.25
N ASN A 73 8.76 21.19 -12.45
CA ASN A 73 9.57 20.77 -13.61
C ASN A 73 10.51 21.85 -14.16
N GLN A 74 10.42 23.09 -13.64
CA GLN A 74 11.31 24.21 -13.96
C GLN A 74 12.34 24.48 -12.87
N ASP A 75 12.41 23.58 -11.86
CA ASP A 75 13.30 23.66 -10.70
C ASP A 75 13.00 24.79 -9.72
N ASN A 76 11.80 25.41 -9.82
CA ASN A 76 11.34 26.38 -8.84
C ASN A 76 10.86 25.63 -7.58
N ILE A 77 11.15 26.22 -6.41
CA ILE A 77 10.64 25.70 -5.14
C ILE A 77 9.13 26.02 -5.06
N VAL A 78 8.32 24.94 -5.06
CA VAL A 78 6.88 25.01 -4.85
C VAL A 78 6.56 25.12 -3.37
N GLU A 79 7.25 24.31 -2.55
CA GLU A 79 7.05 24.30 -1.10
C GLU A 79 8.30 23.77 -0.38
N THR A 80 8.52 24.27 0.83
CA THR A 80 9.46 23.71 1.80
C THR A 80 8.67 22.99 2.87
N LEU A 81 8.94 21.72 3.08
CA LEU A 81 8.23 20.91 4.07
C LEU A 81 8.90 21.01 5.44
N TYR A 82 8.08 20.93 6.48
CA TYR A 82 8.53 21.03 7.86
C TYR A 82 8.29 19.73 8.60
N TYR A 83 9.25 19.34 9.43
CA TYR A 83 9.14 18.16 10.27
C TYR A 83 8.01 18.31 11.27
N ASP A 84 7.14 17.31 11.31
CA ASP A 84 6.13 17.16 12.36
C ASP A 84 6.58 16.13 13.40
N SER A 85 5.86 16.04 14.53
CA SER A 85 6.19 15.08 15.60
C SER A 85 5.90 13.61 15.28
N ASN A 86 5.43 13.31 14.05
CA ASN A 86 4.97 11.99 13.62
C ASN A 86 5.89 11.35 12.57
N TRP A 87 7.19 11.63 12.61
CA TRP A 87 8.21 11.09 11.69
C TRP A 87 8.03 11.55 10.24
N ARG A 88 7.37 12.68 9.99
CA ARG A 88 7.01 13.16 8.67
C ARG A 88 7.41 14.62 8.47
N TYR A 89 7.67 14.94 7.20
CA TYR A 89 7.79 16.30 6.71
C TYR A 89 6.50 16.64 5.99
N SER A 90 5.77 17.60 6.47
CA SER A 90 4.44 17.97 5.97
C SER A 90 4.43 19.37 5.37
N GLY A 91 3.61 19.55 4.34
CA GLY A 91 3.32 20.82 3.69
C GLY A 91 1.87 21.24 3.87
N ASN A 92 1.50 22.32 3.18
CA ASN A 92 0.12 22.83 3.14
C ASN A 92 -0.46 22.83 1.73
N LEU A 93 0.40 22.71 0.71
CA LEU A 93 -0.03 22.70 -0.68
C LEU A 93 -0.37 21.27 -1.13
N TYR A 94 -1.29 21.18 -2.06
CA TYR A 94 -1.78 19.93 -2.62
C TYR A 94 -1.13 19.68 -3.98
N PRO A 95 -0.66 18.47 -4.27
CA PRO A 95 -0.20 18.10 -5.59
C PRO A 95 -1.30 18.28 -6.64
N GLN A 96 -0.93 18.68 -7.85
CA GLN A 96 -1.89 18.90 -8.93
C GLN A 96 -1.78 17.81 -9.98
N VAL A 97 -2.92 17.33 -10.45
CA VAL A 97 -3.03 16.33 -11.52
C VAL A 97 -2.30 16.82 -12.77
N GLY A 98 -1.53 15.91 -13.39
CA GLY A 98 -0.77 16.18 -14.60
C GLY A 98 0.53 16.96 -14.39
N GLN A 99 0.84 17.35 -13.17
CA GLN A 99 2.09 18.05 -12.87
C GLN A 99 3.19 17.07 -12.43
N GLU A 100 4.41 17.37 -12.90
CA GLU A 100 5.62 16.69 -12.47
C GLU A 100 6.25 17.46 -11.32
N TYR A 101 6.70 16.74 -10.30
CA TYR A 101 7.36 17.28 -9.13
C TYR A 101 8.65 16.55 -8.84
N ARG A 102 9.63 17.30 -8.30
CA ARG A 102 10.85 16.75 -7.72
C ARG A 102 10.82 16.95 -6.22
N ILE A 103 11.01 15.86 -5.48
CA ILE A 103 11.28 15.90 -4.05
C ILE A 103 12.79 15.87 -3.88
N GLU A 104 13.35 16.81 -3.12
CA GLU A 104 14.78 16.89 -2.82
C GLU A 104 14.95 16.95 -1.30
N ALA A 105 15.79 16.08 -0.75
CA ALA A 105 16.11 16.07 0.66
C ALA A 105 17.62 16.16 0.90
N THR A 106 18.01 17.02 1.84
CA THR A 106 19.38 17.22 2.29
C THR A 106 19.43 17.18 3.80
N ALA A 107 20.47 16.55 4.35
CA ALA A 107 20.73 16.52 5.79
C ALA A 107 22.24 16.48 6.06
N ASP A 108 22.65 17.02 7.19
CA ASP A 108 24.07 17.02 7.60
C ASP A 108 24.61 15.60 7.73
N GLY A 109 25.76 15.35 7.12
CA GLY A 109 26.42 14.05 7.12
C GLY A 109 25.94 13.08 6.06
N PHE A 110 24.97 13.45 5.22
CA PHE A 110 24.44 12.63 4.14
C PHE A 110 24.65 13.27 2.76
N THR A 111 24.77 12.41 1.75
CA THR A 111 24.67 12.87 0.36
C THR A 111 23.21 13.24 0.08
N PRO A 112 22.93 14.39 -0.56
CA PRO A 112 21.59 14.76 -0.99
C PRO A 112 20.93 13.70 -1.86
N VAL A 113 19.62 13.54 -1.73
CA VAL A 113 18.82 12.62 -2.55
C VAL A 113 17.66 13.35 -3.19
N SER A 114 17.27 12.91 -4.38
CA SER A 114 16.09 13.42 -5.05
C SER A 114 15.37 12.34 -5.82
N ALA A 115 14.05 12.52 -5.99
CA ALA A 115 13.19 11.69 -6.83
C ALA A 115 12.25 12.60 -7.62
N VAL A 116 11.93 12.18 -8.84
CA VAL A 116 10.98 12.88 -9.73
C VAL A 116 9.81 11.94 -9.99
N ASN A 117 8.61 12.46 -9.89
CA ASN A 117 7.39 11.75 -10.26
C ASN A 117 6.29 12.76 -10.63
N ASN A 118 5.26 12.27 -11.32
CA ASN A 118 4.08 13.06 -11.68
C ASN A 118 2.83 12.49 -11.02
N LEU A 119 1.77 13.29 -10.98
CA LEU A 119 0.45 12.82 -10.59
C LEU A 119 -0.38 12.53 -11.84
N PRO A 120 -0.66 11.24 -12.15
CA PRO A 120 -1.41 10.89 -13.35
C PRO A 120 -2.84 11.43 -13.32
N SER A 121 -3.43 11.61 -14.51
CA SER A 121 -4.84 11.98 -14.61
C SER A 121 -5.75 10.84 -14.15
N PRO A 122 -6.87 11.14 -13.48
CA PRO A 122 -7.85 10.13 -13.13
C PRO A 122 -8.46 9.50 -14.39
N ILE A 123 -8.90 8.25 -14.25
CA ILE A 123 -9.60 7.52 -15.31
C ILE A 123 -11.11 7.66 -15.18
N THR A 124 -11.83 7.32 -16.24
CA THR A 124 -13.28 7.30 -16.22
C THR A 124 -13.78 5.92 -15.83
N ILE A 125 -14.69 5.85 -14.88
CA ILE A 125 -15.40 4.65 -14.44
C ILE A 125 -16.86 4.78 -14.94
N PRO A 126 -17.21 4.26 -16.14
CA PRO A 126 -18.54 4.44 -16.69
C PRO A 126 -19.60 3.58 -16.02
N ASN A 127 -19.24 2.46 -15.42
CA ASN A 127 -20.19 1.53 -14.82
C ASN A 127 -19.58 0.74 -13.65
N VAL A 128 -20.44 0.47 -12.65
CA VAL A 128 -20.18 -0.48 -11.57
C VAL A 128 -21.44 -1.30 -11.37
N ASP A 129 -21.35 -2.60 -11.63
CA ASP A 129 -22.41 -3.57 -11.36
C ASP A 129 -22.09 -4.33 -10.07
N THR A 130 -23.13 -4.69 -9.32
CA THR A 130 -22.97 -5.40 -8.04
C THR A 130 -23.90 -6.61 -7.96
N ALA A 131 -23.44 -7.66 -7.28
CA ALA A 131 -24.22 -8.84 -6.99
C ALA A 131 -23.86 -9.42 -5.63
N THR A 132 -24.79 -10.13 -5.00
CA THR A 132 -24.49 -10.92 -3.80
C THR A 132 -24.52 -12.39 -4.18
N THR A 133 -23.44 -13.12 -3.86
CA THR A 133 -23.30 -14.54 -4.14
C THR A 133 -22.98 -15.32 -2.88
N THR A 134 -23.14 -16.64 -2.92
CA THR A 134 -22.74 -17.53 -1.82
C THR A 134 -21.84 -18.61 -2.40
N ILE A 135 -20.58 -18.64 -1.97
CA ILE A 135 -19.58 -19.61 -2.39
C ILE A 135 -19.08 -20.33 -1.12
N ASN A 136 -19.17 -21.66 -1.09
CA ASN A 136 -18.75 -22.49 0.04
C ASN A 136 -19.37 -22.10 1.40
N ASN A 137 -20.62 -21.67 1.40
CA ASN A 137 -21.36 -21.10 2.55
C ASN A 137 -20.87 -19.72 3.04
N GLU A 138 -19.97 -19.08 2.34
CA GLU A 138 -19.55 -17.69 2.60
C GLU A 138 -20.34 -16.75 1.70
N GLN A 139 -20.94 -15.74 2.28
CA GLN A 139 -21.60 -14.67 1.51
C GLN A 139 -20.55 -13.68 1.02
N ARG A 140 -20.66 -13.34 -0.27
CA ARG A 140 -19.78 -12.39 -0.94
C ARG A 140 -20.58 -11.32 -1.64
N PHE A 141 -20.07 -10.11 -1.56
CA PHE A 141 -20.53 -8.99 -2.38
C PHE A 141 -19.55 -8.82 -3.55
N GLU A 142 -20.03 -9.11 -4.75
CA GLU A 142 -19.26 -9.02 -5.98
C GLU A 142 -19.47 -7.68 -6.64
N MET A 143 -18.42 -7.11 -7.19
CA MET A 143 -18.42 -5.85 -7.90
C MET A 143 -17.69 -6.02 -9.24
N SER A 144 -18.37 -5.67 -10.34
CA SER A 144 -17.83 -5.63 -11.70
C SER A 144 -17.65 -4.17 -12.09
N VAL A 145 -16.41 -3.70 -12.08
CA VAL A 145 -16.06 -2.30 -12.32
C VAL A 145 -15.53 -2.14 -13.73
N THR A 146 -16.20 -1.34 -14.55
CA THR A 146 -15.73 -1.03 -15.91
C THR A 146 -14.92 0.25 -15.89
N ILE A 147 -13.72 0.20 -16.48
CA ILE A 147 -12.85 1.35 -16.71
C ILE A 147 -12.66 1.59 -18.21
N ASN A 148 -12.42 2.83 -18.59
CA ASN A 148 -12.01 3.21 -19.94
C ASN A 148 -10.55 3.64 -19.89
N ASP A 149 -9.70 2.85 -20.55
CA ASP A 149 -8.28 3.09 -20.59
C ASP A 149 -7.91 4.07 -21.74
N PRO A 150 -7.01 5.04 -21.50
CA PRO A 150 -6.51 5.93 -22.54
C PRO A 150 -5.54 5.21 -23.48
N ALA A 151 -5.76 5.31 -24.80
CA ALA A 151 -4.93 4.62 -25.78
C ALA A 151 -3.51 5.20 -25.92
N GLY A 152 -2.53 4.32 -26.09
CA GLY A 152 -1.16 4.66 -26.49
C GLY A 152 -0.28 5.22 -25.37
N VAL A 153 -0.70 5.06 -24.15
CA VAL A 153 0.06 5.41 -22.93
C VAL A 153 -0.01 4.23 -22.00
N SER A 154 1.12 3.74 -21.52
CA SER A 154 1.13 2.67 -20.50
C SER A 154 0.55 3.18 -19.19
N ASN A 155 -0.51 2.56 -18.74
CA ASN A 155 -1.21 2.89 -17.52
C ASN A 155 -1.05 1.79 -16.46
N TYR A 156 -0.96 2.22 -15.22
CA TYR A 156 -0.81 1.37 -14.05
C TYR A 156 -1.92 1.72 -13.07
N TYR A 157 -2.57 0.71 -12.53
CA TYR A 157 -3.78 0.89 -11.74
C TYR A 157 -3.68 0.25 -10.38
N LEU A 158 -4.27 0.92 -9.41
CA LEU A 158 -4.54 0.38 -8.08
C LEU A 158 -6.04 0.43 -7.83
N ILE A 159 -6.63 -0.68 -7.41
CA ILE A 159 -8.02 -0.77 -6.96
C ILE A 159 -8.07 -1.13 -5.49
N SER A 160 -8.94 -0.47 -4.75
CA SER A 160 -9.26 -0.77 -3.36
C SER A 160 -10.74 -0.58 -3.10
N VAL A 161 -11.23 -1.19 -2.03
CA VAL A 161 -12.58 -0.97 -1.53
C VAL A 161 -12.48 -0.36 -0.14
N HIS A 162 -13.24 0.69 0.09
CA HIS A 162 -13.35 1.36 1.38
C HIS A 162 -14.79 1.27 1.87
N ALA A 163 -14.92 1.11 3.16
CA ALA A 163 -16.18 1.16 3.85
C ALA A 163 -16.08 2.14 5.01
N GLY A 164 -17.16 2.78 5.33
CA GLY A 164 -17.16 3.67 6.48
C GLY A 164 -18.57 3.94 7.02
N GLY A 165 -18.60 4.43 8.24
CA GLY A 165 -19.82 4.73 8.96
C GLY A 165 -19.54 5.21 10.37
N TRP A 166 -20.61 5.54 11.06
CA TRP A 166 -20.57 5.89 12.47
C TRP A 166 -20.77 4.64 13.32
N PHE A 167 -19.84 4.40 14.23
CA PHE A 167 -19.91 3.27 15.15
C PHE A 167 -19.91 3.77 16.59
N ASP A 168 -20.82 3.21 17.38
CA ASP A 168 -20.92 3.48 18.80
C ASP A 168 -19.93 2.59 19.56
N GLU A 169 -19.10 3.21 20.38
CA GLU A 169 -18.19 2.52 21.29
C GLU A 169 -18.57 2.81 22.73
N GLU A 170 -18.61 1.77 23.57
CA GLU A 170 -18.79 1.95 25.00
C GLU A 170 -17.45 2.34 25.63
N ILE A 171 -17.37 3.56 26.19
CA ILE A 171 -16.19 4.09 26.85
C ILE A 171 -16.46 4.21 28.35
N TRP A 172 -15.57 3.63 29.16
CA TRP A 172 -15.62 3.81 30.60
C TRP A 172 -14.97 5.15 31.02
N ASN A 173 -15.79 6.10 31.54
CA ASN A 173 -15.30 7.43 31.97
C ASN A 173 -14.72 7.47 33.40
N GLY A 174 -14.59 6.32 34.05
CA GLY A 174 -14.13 6.19 35.44
C GLY A 174 -15.29 6.07 36.45
N SER A 175 -16.57 6.25 36.04
CA SER A 175 -17.76 6.18 36.89
C SER A 175 -18.93 5.46 36.23
N SER A 176 -19.09 5.60 34.92
CA SER A 176 -20.16 5.02 34.12
C SER A 176 -19.66 4.66 32.73
N TRP A 177 -20.38 3.74 32.05
CA TRP A 177 -20.22 3.51 30.64
C TRP A 177 -20.99 4.60 29.88
N GLU A 178 -20.33 5.20 28.93
CA GLU A 178 -20.88 6.19 28.02
C GLU A 178 -20.73 5.70 26.59
N PHE A 179 -21.67 6.04 25.72
CA PHE A 179 -21.54 5.80 24.29
C PHE A 179 -20.88 7.01 23.66
N ASP A 180 -19.84 6.75 22.88
CA ASP A 180 -19.21 7.73 22.00
C ASP A 180 -19.31 7.21 20.56
N SER A 181 -19.77 8.07 19.65
CA SER A 181 -19.91 7.73 18.24
C SER A 181 -18.70 8.30 17.48
N SER A 182 -17.95 7.44 16.86
CA SER A 182 -16.83 7.81 16.01
C SER A 182 -17.04 7.38 14.58
N PHE A 183 -16.65 8.23 13.64
CA PHE A 183 -16.67 7.89 12.21
C PHE A 183 -15.40 7.14 11.85
N TYR A 184 -15.56 5.99 11.21
CA TYR A 184 -14.45 5.17 10.70
C TYR A 184 -14.53 5.08 9.17
N ASP A 185 -13.39 5.27 8.50
CA ASP A 185 -13.14 4.93 7.09
C ASP A 185 -11.99 3.93 7.06
N PHE A 186 -12.21 2.76 6.51
CA PHE A 186 -11.23 1.68 6.48
C PHE A 186 -11.22 0.93 5.15
N ALA A 187 -10.04 0.47 4.76
CA ALA A 187 -9.88 -0.39 3.60
C ALA A 187 -10.42 -1.78 3.91
N VAL A 188 -11.27 -2.30 3.02
CA VAL A 188 -11.86 -3.64 3.11
C VAL A 188 -10.98 -4.62 2.33
N PRO A 189 -10.64 -5.79 2.90
CA PRO A 189 -9.97 -6.84 2.16
C PRO A 189 -10.80 -7.27 0.94
N ILE A 190 -10.14 -7.32 -0.23
CA ILE A 190 -10.76 -7.72 -1.49
C ILE A 190 -10.20 -9.05 -1.97
N LEU A 191 -11.04 -9.85 -2.62
CA LEU A 191 -10.64 -10.99 -3.41
C LEU A 191 -10.61 -10.58 -4.88
N VAL A 192 -9.46 -10.70 -5.51
CA VAL A 192 -9.28 -10.37 -6.93
C VAL A 192 -9.45 -11.63 -7.78
N ASN A 193 -10.50 -11.65 -8.58
CA ASN A 193 -10.87 -12.80 -9.41
C ASN A 193 -10.50 -12.62 -10.89
N ASP A 194 -9.86 -11.51 -11.28
CA ASP A 194 -9.47 -11.22 -12.64
C ASP A 194 -7.98 -11.54 -12.88
N PRO A 195 -7.61 -12.28 -13.93
CA PRO A 195 -6.22 -12.62 -14.26
C PRO A 195 -5.29 -11.44 -14.57
N ILE A 196 -5.83 -10.23 -14.70
CA ILE A 196 -4.99 -9.02 -14.88
C ILE A 196 -4.21 -8.63 -13.63
N PHE A 197 -4.65 -9.07 -12.44
CA PHE A 197 -3.98 -8.75 -11.20
C PHE A 197 -2.72 -9.61 -11.02
N GLU A 198 -1.67 -9.00 -10.47
CA GLU A 198 -0.43 -9.73 -10.18
C GLU A 198 -0.61 -10.82 -9.12
N ASN A 199 -1.51 -10.62 -8.19
CA ASN A 199 -1.84 -11.57 -7.13
C ASN A 199 -3.00 -12.52 -7.49
N TYR A 200 -3.37 -12.63 -8.78
CA TYR A 200 -4.41 -13.53 -9.24
C TYR A 200 -4.14 -14.98 -8.83
N GLY A 201 -5.18 -15.64 -8.35
CA GLY A 201 -5.10 -17.04 -7.90
C GLY A 201 -4.50 -17.23 -6.51
N SER A 202 -4.18 -16.15 -5.79
CA SER A 202 -3.95 -16.23 -4.36
C SER A 202 -5.28 -16.37 -3.64
N ASP A 203 -5.38 -17.31 -2.69
CA ASP A 203 -6.56 -17.42 -1.80
C ASP A 203 -6.54 -16.36 -0.69
N ARG A 204 -5.68 -15.34 -0.83
CA ARG A 204 -5.50 -14.31 0.17
C ARG A 204 -6.38 -13.11 -0.13
N TRP A 205 -7.04 -12.62 0.90
CA TRP A 205 -7.70 -11.34 0.90
C TRP A 205 -6.64 -10.24 1.02
N GLU A 206 -6.63 -9.33 0.05
CA GLU A 206 -5.72 -8.19 0.01
C GLU A 206 -6.51 -6.89 0.15
N ASN A 207 -5.93 -5.87 0.76
CA ASN A 207 -6.61 -4.57 0.86
C ASN A 207 -6.61 -3.78 -0.45
N LYS A 208 -5.93 -4.29 -1.48
CA LYS A 208 -5.79 -3.65 -2.80
C LYS A 208 -5.43 -4.67 -3.87
N GLY A 209 -5.79 -4.34 -5.11
CA GLY A 209 -5.29 -5.02 -6.31
C GLY A 209 -4.48 -4.05 -7.16
N ILE A 210 -3.41 -4.51 -7.78
CA ILE A 210 -2.61 -3.74 -8.74
C ILE A 210 -2.53 -4.46 -10.07
N PHE A 211 -2.60 -3.69 -11.18
CA PHE A 211 -2.57 -4.24 -12.54
C PHE A 211 -2.12 -3.19 -13.55
N THR A 212 -1.85 -3.62 -14.79
CA THR A 212 -1.48 -2.76 -15.89
C THR A 212 -2.48 -2.89 -17.03
N ASP A 213 -2.49 -1.93 -17.94
CA ASP A 213 -3.28 -1.92 -19.17
C ASP A 213 -2.73 -2.83 -20.28
N PHE A 214 -1.63 -3.52 -20.06
CA PHE A 214 -0.88 -4.28 -21.09
C PHE A 214 -1.77 -5.13 -22.03
N SER A 215 -2.87 -5.68 -21.51
CA SER A 215 -3.78 -6.54 -22.30
C SER A 215 -4.98 -5.79 -22.88
N PHE A 216 -5.19 -4.49 -22.57
CA PHE A 216 -6.39 -3.73 -22.97
C PHE A 216 -6.13 -2.24 -23.25
N ASP A 217 -4.88 -1.86 -23.59
CA ASP A 217 -4.52 -0.46 -23.94
C ASP A 217 -5.54 0.15 -24.93
N GLY A 218 -6.09 1.29 -24.53
CA GLY A 218 -7.09 2.04 -25.27
C GLY A 218 -8.48 1.41 -25.35
N GLN A 219 -8.79 0.44 -24.50
CA GLN A 219 -10.05 -0.28 -24.51
C GLN A 219 -10.78 -0.16 -23.16
N SER A 220 -12.09 -0.38 -23.19
CA SER A 220 -12.86 -0.59 -21.95
C SER A 220 -12.58 -1.99 -21.38
N ARG A 221 -12.36 -2.07 -20.09
CA ARG A 221 -12.17 -3.33 -19.37
C ARG A 221 -13.07 -3.39 -18.15
N THR A 222 -13.78 -4.49 -17.98
CA THR A 222 -14.51 -4.80 -16.75
C THR A 222 -13.61 -5.68 -15.86
N ILE A 223 -13.53 -5.32 -14.59
CA ILE A 223 -12.68 -5.91 -13.57
C ILE A 223 -13.59 -6.47 -12.49
N ASP A 224 -13.42 -7.74 -12.15
CA ASP A 224 -14.22 -8.42 -11.14
C ASP A 224 -13.45 -8.54 -9.83
N ILE A 225 -14.01 -8.00 -8.76
CA ILE A 225 -13.53 -8.10 -7.38
C ILE A 225 -14.68 -8.55 -6.48
N ALA A 226 -14.33 -9.10 -5.33
CA ALA A 226 -15.33 -9.46 -4.32
C ALA A 226 -14.85 -9.07 -2.92
N ILE A 227 -15.80 -8.85 -2.02
CA ILE A 227 -15.55 -8.72 -0.58
C ILE A 227 -16.35 -9.76 0.18
N GLY A 228 -15.80 -10.25 1.30
CA GLY A 228 -16.52 -11.11 2.22
C GLY A 228 -17.50 -10.28 3.04
N ILE A 229 -18.80 -10.63 3.01
CA ILE A 229 -19.79 -9.94 3.84
C ILE A 229 -19.52 -10.25 5.31
N ASP A 230 -19.12 -11.48 5.62
CA ASP A 230 -18.79 -11.91 6.98
C ASP A 230 -17.55 -11.18 7.54
N ASP A 231 -16.62 -10.74 6.66
CA ASP A 231 -15.44 -9.96 7.06
C ASP A 231 -15.81 -8.54 7.53
N LEU A 232 -16.92 -8.01 7.08
CA LEU A 232 -17.47 -6.73 7.56
C LEU A 232 -18.26 -6.91 8.87
N GLY A 233 -18.59 -8.17 9.22
CA GLY A 233 -19.24 -8.56 10.46
C GLY A 233 -20.61 -7.92 10.66
N GLU A 234 -21.05 -7.81 11.91
CA GLU A 234 -22.30 -7.13 12.30
C GLU A 234 -22.31 -5.65 11.85
N LYS A 235 -21.14 -5.08 11.59
CA LYS A 235 -20.96 -3.69 11.12
C LYS A 235 -21.47 -3.45 9.70
N PHE A 236 -21.69 -4.49 8.89
CA PHE A 236 -22.14 -4.31 7.49
C PHE A 236 -23.50 -3.60 7.38
N SER A 237 -24.39 -3.83 8.34
CA SER A 237 -25.72 -3.18 8.36
C SER A 237 -25.66 -1.69 8.70
N ASP A 238 -24.56 -1.24 9.31
CA ASP A 238 -24.41 0.10 9.88
C ASP A 238 -23.41 0.96 9.05
N LEU A 239 -23.03 0.47 7.86
CA LEU A 239 -22.19 1.23 6.95
C LEU A 239 -22.98 2.37 6.29
N ASP A 240 -22.41 3.57 6.30
CA ASP A 240 -22.93 4.71 5.56
C ASP A 240 -22.56 4.63 4.08
N PHE A 241 -21.39 4.02 3.78
CA PHE A 241 -20.95 3.84 2.40
C PHE A 241 -20.08 2.58 2.23
N LEU A 242 -20.08 2.09 0.99
CA LEU A 242 -19.11 1.15 0.44
C LEU A 242 -18.65 1.71 -0.90
N GLU A 243 -17.34 2.00 -1.04
CA GLU A 243 -16.79 2.73 -2.17
C GLU A 243 -15.65 1.95 -2.83
N VAL A 244 -15.73 1.80 -4.16
CA VAL A 244 -14.61 1.30 -4.96
C VAL A 244 -13.78 2.49 -5.42
N ARG A 245 -12.50 2.50 -5.07
CA ARG A 245 -11.53 3.52 -5.48
C ARG A 245 -10.58 2.91 -6.49
N ILE A 246 -10.45 3.55 -7.66
CA ILE A 246 -9.45 3.18 -8.66
C ILE A 246 -8.54 4.38 -8.90
N PHE A 247 -7.26 4.15 -8.70
CA PHE A 247 -6.21 5.13 -8.91
C PHE A 247 -5.42 4.79 -10.17
N ASN A 248 -5.21 5.77 -11.03
CA ASN A 248 -4.16 5.72 -12.03
C ASN A 248 -2.85 6.10 -11.30
N ILE A 249 -1.91 5.18 -11.24
CA ILE A 249 -0.65 5.34 -10.52
C ILE A 249 0.52 5.38 -11.50
N THR A 250 1.65 5.90 -11.07
CA THR A 250 2.86 5.88 -11.90
C THR A 250 3.51 4.50 -11.90
N GLU A 251 4.32 4.22 -12.93
CA GLU A 251 5.14 3.00 -12.98
C GLU A 251 5.99 2.81 -11.73
N ALA A 252 6.59 3.90 -11.22
CA ALA A 252 7.40 3.85 -10.02
C ALA A 252 6.58 3.42 -8.78
N ALA A 253 5.35 3.91 -8.63
CA ALA A 253 4.46 3.50 -7.55
C ALA A 253 4.01 2.03 -7.73
N TYR A 254 3.69 1.62 -8.96
CA TYR A 254 3.34 0.24 -9.28
C TYR A 254 4.48 -0.73 -8.94
N LEU A 255 5.71 -0.45 -9.39
CA LEU A 255 6.88 -1.27 -9.08
C LEU A 255 7.17 -1.33 -7.57
N TYR A 256 7.03 -0.21 -6.86
CA TYR A 256 7.19 -0.20 -5.41
C TYR A 256 6.14 -1.09 -4.72
N LEU A 257 4.88 -0.98 -5.12
CA LEU A 257 3.78 -1.75 -4.55
C LEU A 257 3.88 -3.23 -4.88
N SER A 258 4.32 -3.61 -6.09
CA SER A 258 4.50 -5.01 -6.49
C SER A 258 5.66 -5.69 -5.74
N LEU A 259 6.73 -4.94 -5.40
CA LEU A 259 7.89 -5.48 -4.70
C LEU A 259 7.67 -5.75 -3.21
N ILE A 260 6.75 -5.04 -2.55
CA ILE A 260 6.48 -5.26 -1.12
C ILE A 260 5.64 -6.51 -0.84
N HIS A 261 5.16 -7.19 -1.88
CA HIS A 261 4.42 -8.46 -1.78
C HIS A 261 5.29 -9.71 -1.98
N ILE A 262 6.60 -9.55 -2.19
CA ILE A 262 7.55 -10.66 -2.38
C ILE A 262 8.14 -11.11 -0.98
#